data_4de8ae55d26d91af5343b9a0e36318a0
#
_entry.id   4de8ae55d26d91af5343b9a0e36318a0
#
_cell.length_a   1.000
_cell.length_b   1.000
_cell.length_c   1.000
_cell.angle_alpha   90.00
_cell.angle_beta   90.00
_cell.angle_gamma   90.00
#
_symmetry.space_group_name_H-M   'P 1'
#
loop_
_entity.id
_entity.type
_entity.pdbx_description
1 polymer ?
#
loop_
_entity_poly.entity_id
_entity_poly.type
_entity_poly.pdbx_seq_one_letter_code
_entity_poly.pdbx_strand_id
1 'polypeptide(L)'
;MKNSLWVFMGLAGLMWACSSPVAPVEEDLTQYVNPFIGTDFTGNTYPGAQVPFGMVQLSPDNGLPGWDRIAGYYYPDSTIAGFSHTHLSGTGAGDLYDISFMPVTLPYVEAEAPLGVHSKFSHEKESASAGYYQVFLDDYGINVELTATERCGIQRYTFPEAKSAIILNLKKAMNWDATQDSYVEVVDSVTIRGYRFSDGWARKQKVFFQTRFSVPFENVQMDTTPIL
;
A
#
# COMPACT_ATOMS: atom_id res chain seq x y z
N MET A 1 -22.13 -20.58 94.12
CA MET A 1 -22.17 -21.39 92.89
C MET A 1 -22.63 -20.50 91.79
N LYS A 2 -21.67 -20.04 90.95
CA LYS A 2 -21.99 -19.11 89.83
C LYS A 2 -21.56 -19.78 88.50
N ASN A 3 -22.52 -20.09 87.65
CA ASN A 3 -22.28 -20.65 86.34
C ASN A 3 -22.01 -19.49 85.35
N SER A 4 -20.78 -19.46 84.80
CA SER A 4 -20.42 -18.57 83.73
C SER A 4 -20.70 -19.25 82.41
N LEU A 5 -21.61 -18.69 81.62
CA LEU A 5 -21.97 -19.12 80.29
C LEU A 5 -21.11 -18.30 79.28
N TRP A 6 -20.24 -18.97 78.55
CA TRP A 6 -19.46 -18.35 77.47
C TRP A 6 -20.22 -18.47 76.17
N VAL A 7 -20.60 -17.32 75.67
CA VAL A 7 -21.21 -17.21 74.32
C VAL A 7 -20.06 -17.07 73.34
N PHE A 8 -19.89 -18.06 72.48
CA PHE A 8 -19.01 -17.94 71.27
C PHE A 8 -19.77 -17.23 70.15
N MET A 9 -19.41 -16.01 69.95
CA MET A 9 -19.90 -15.22 68.78
C MET A 9 -19.01 -15.56 67.57
N GLY A 10 -19.49 -16.45 66.69
CA GLY A 10 -18.85 -16.77 65.44
C GLY A 10 -18.95 -15.61 64.42
N LEU A 11 -17.86 -14.96 64.13
CA LEU A 11 -17.75 -13.98 63.04
C LEU A 11 -17.71 -14.72 61.70
N ALA A 12 -18.85 -14.84 61.02
CA ALA A 12 -18.87 -15.29 59.63
C ALA A 12 -18.41 -14.14 58.74
N GLY A 13 -17.13 -14.16 58.37
CA GLY A 13 -16.59 -13.23 57.38
C GLY A 13 -17.16 -13.56 55.98
N LEU A 14 -18.08 -12.74 55.48
CA LEU A 14 -18.45 -12.74 54.08
C LEU A 14 -17.24 -12.25 53.26
N MET A 15 -16.51 -13.17 52.66
CA MET A 15 -15.57 -12.85 51.61
C MET A 15 -16.39 -12.51 50.33
N TRP A 16 -16.66 -11.25 50.11
CA TRP A 16 -17.15 -10.77 48.86
C TRP A 16 -15.98 -10.84 47.85
N ALA A 17 -15.95 -11.89 47.06
CA ALA A 17 -15.07 -11.98 45.94
C ALA A 17 -15.53 -10.90 44.93
N CYS A 18 -14.80 -9.78 44.87
CA CYS A 18 -14.89 -8.85 43.75
C CYS A 18 -14.37 -9.58 42.50
N SER A 19 -15.26 -10.22 41.77
CA SER A 19 -14.96 -10.58 40.40
C SER A 19 -14.84 -9.26 39.62
N SER A 20 -13.60 -8.89 39.26
CA SER A 20 -13.38 -7.79 38.32
C SER A 20 -14.19 -8.10 37.05
N PRO A 21 -15.00 -7.17 36.58
CA PRO A 21 -15.69 -7.38 35.30
C PRO A 21 -14.63 -7.68 34.24
N VAL A 22 -14.73 -8.83 33.59
CA VAL A 22 -13.94 -9.14 32.42
C VAL A 22 -14.26 -8.04 31.41
N ALA A 23 -13.27 -7.21 31.05
CA ALA A 23 -13.47 -6.20 30.02
C ALA A 23 -14.00 -6.93 28.76
N PRO A 24 -15.02 -6.41 28.10
CA PRO A 24 -15.51 -7.01 26.87
C PRO A 24 -14.31 -7.10 25.92
N VAL A 25 -14.09 -8.27 25.36
CA VAL A 25 -13.12 -8.44 24.27
C VAL A 25 -13.63 -7.58 23.13
N GLU A 26 -12.89 -6.53 22.79
CA GLU A 26 -13.24 -5.68 21.66
C GLU A 26 -13.09 -6.53 20.39
N GLU A 27 -14.19 -6.75 19.72
CA GLU A 27 -14.20 -7.53 18.48
C GLU A 27 -13.42 -6.76 17.40
N ASP A 28 -12.43 -7.41 16.78
CA ASP A 28 -11.72 -6.84 15.64
C ASP A 28 -12.61 -6.84 14.40
N LEU A 29 -13.28 -5.72 14.15
CA LEU A 29 -14.17 -5.55 13.01
C LEU A 29 -13.43 -5.45 11.68
N THR A 30 -12.12 -5.25 11.68
CA THR A 30 -11.33 -5.16 10.44
C THR A 30 -11.33 -6.47 9.65
N GLN A 31 -11.53 -7.60 10.30
CA GLN A 31 -11.66 -8.91 9.67
C GLN A 31 -12.84 -9.02 8.68
N TYR A 32 -13.85 -8.15 8.80
CA TYR A 32 -15.00 -8.12 7.90
C TYR A 32 -14.80 -7.19 6.69
N VAL A 33 -13.68 -6.47 6.65
CA VAL A 33 -13.36 -5.58 5.53
C VAL A 33 -12.79 -6.39 4.38
N ASN A 34 -13.44 -6.35 3.22
CA ASN A 34 -12.91 -6.89 1.99
C ASN A 34 -12.48 -5.76 1.04
N PRO A 35 -11.18 -5.47 0.92
CA PRO A 35 -10.69 -4.38 0.07
C PRO A 35 -10.95 -4.57 -1.44
N PHE A 36 -11.28 -5.79 -1.88
CA PHE A 36 -11.60 -6.06 -3.30
C PHE A 36 -13.02 -5.64 -3.69
N ILE A 37 -13.87 -5.24 -2.74
CA ILE A 37 -15.21 -4.74 -3.08
C ILE A 37 -15.10 -3.46 -3.91
N GLY A 38 -15.72 -3.48 -5.10
CA GLY A 38 -15.72 -2.36 -6.03
C GLY A 38 -14.52 -2.29 -6.98
N THR A 39 -13.61 -3.26 -6.93
CA THR A 39 -12.45 -3.30 -7.86
C THR A 39 -12.80 -3.86 -9.24
N ASP A 40 -14.04 -4.26 -9.46
CA ASP A 40 -14.59 -4.75 -10.73
C ASP A 40 -15.71 -3.84 -11.24
N PHE A 41 -16.08 -3.99 -12.51
CA PHE A 41 -17.07 -3.15 -13.21
C PHE A 41 -16.72 -1.65 -13.10
N THR A 42 -17.67 -0.84 -12.65
CA THR A 42 -17.56 0.61 -12.50
C THR A 42 -17.43 1.04 -11.05
N GLY A 43 -17.03 0.16 -10.15
CA GLY A 43 -16.84 0.48 -8.73
C GLY A 43 -15.67 1.41 -8.48
N ASN A 44 -14.60 1.28 -9.28
CA ASN A 44 -13.44 2.17 -9.27
C ASN A 44 -12.84 2.32 -7.87
N THR A 45 -12.56 1.20 -7.23
CA THR A 45 -11.81 1.12 -5.98
C THR A 45 -10.50 0.37 -6.18
N TYR A 46 -9.62 0.43 -5.21
CA TYR A 46 -8.33 -0.26 -5.21
C TYR A 46 -8.17 -1.06 -3.91
N PRO A 47 -7.44 -2.21 -3.96
CA PRO A 47 -7.31 -3.09 -2.79
C PRO A 47 -6.14 -2.73 -1.88
N GLY A 48 -5.42 -1.66 -2.16
CA GLY A 48 -4.17 -1.31 -1.49
C GLY A 48 -4.31 -0.85 -0.04
N ALA A 49 -3.17 -0.66 0.57
CA ALA A 49 -3.05 -0.29 1.96
C ALA A 49 -3.26 1.22 2.17
N GLN A 50 -4.16 1.57 3.08
CA GLN A 50 -4.38 2.93 3.54
C GLN A 50 -4.90 2.93 4.98
N VAL A 51 -4.77 4.07 5.65
CA VAL A 51 -5.48 4.34 6.90
C VAL A 51 -6.62 5.34 6.64
N PRO A 52 -7.67 5.36 7.47
CA PRO A 52 -8.76 6.32 7.30
C PRO A 52 -8.22 7.75 7.22
N PHE A 53 -8.62 8.47 6.14
CA PHE A 53 -8.22 9.85 5.86
C PHE A 53 -6.70 10.07 5.69
N GLY A 54 -5.93 9.00 5.43
CA GLY A 54 -4.50 9.10 5.14
C GLY A 54 -4.23 9.79 3.80
N MET A 55 -3.09 10.49 3.71
CA MET A 55 -2.59 11.06 2.46
C MET A 55 -2.04 9.97 1.53
N VAL A 56 -1.59 8.84 2.09
CA VAL A 56 -1.03 7.72 1.34
C VAL A 56 -2.10 6.67 1.10
N GLN A 57 -2.30 6.34 -0.16
CA GLN A 57 -3.10 5.22 -0.66
C GLN A 57 -2.16 4.34 -1.51
N LEU A 58 -1.47 3.42 -0.84
CA LEU A 58 -0.45 2.58 -1.47
C LEU A 58 -1.08 1.34 -2.09
N SER A 59 -1.12 1.27 -3.41
CA SER A 59 -1.84 0.23 -4.14
C SER A 59 -1.12 -0.20 -5.42
N PRO A 60 -1.39 -1.43 -5.92
CA PRO A 60 -0.96 -1.81 -7.26
C PRO A 60 -1.66 -1.02 -8.34
N ASP A 61 -0.93 -0.79 -9.43
CA ASP A 61 -1.41 -0.24 -10.70
C ASP A 61 -1.35 -1.31 -11.78
N ASN A 62 -2.44 -1.59 -12.48
CA ASN A 62 -2.45 -2.58 -13.57
C ASN A 62 -1.69 -2.11 -14.82
N GLY A 63 -1.54 -0.80 -15.01
CA GLY A 63 -0.71 -0.21 -16.06
C GLY A 63 -1.45 0.10 -17.36
N LEU A 64 -2.70 -0.30 -17.50
CA LEU A 64 -3.52 -0.02 -18.67
C LEU A 64 -4.48 1.14 -18.40
N PRO A 65 -4.69 2.05 -19.36
CA PRO A 65 -5.69 3.10 -19.24
C PRO A 65 -7.09 2.54 -19.46
N GLY A 66 -8.10 3.25 -18.98
CA GLY A 66 -9.50 2.91 -19.21
C GLY A 66 -10.40 3.43 -18.10
N TRP A 67 -11.68 3.60 -18.42
CA TRP A 67 -12.68 4.07 -17.46
C TRP A 67 -12.78 3.14 -16.25
N ASP A 68 -12.76 1.84 -16.47
CA ASP A 68 -12.84 0.83 -15.40
C ASP A 68 -11.56 0.74 -14.56
N ARG A 69 -10.49 1.42 -14.98
CA ARG A 69 -9.15 1.42 -14.37
C ARG A 69 -8.75 2.76 -13.79
N ILE A 70 -9.70 3.67 -13.60
CA ILE A 70 -9.39 5.02 -13.09
C ILE A 70 -8.92 5.03 -11.62
N ALA A 71 -9.12 3.94 -10.89
CA ALA A 71 -8.55 3.78 -9.55
C ALA A 71 -7.15 3.13 -9.54
N GLY A 72 -6.57 2.86 -10.72
CA GLY A 72 -5.26 2.22 -10.89
C GLY A 72 -5.33 0.69 -10.94
N TYR A 73 -6.26 0.08 -10.26
CA TYR A 73 -6.48 -1.36 -10.19
C TYR A 73 -7.85 -1.72 -10.78
N TYR A 74 -7.87 -2.82 -11.55
CA TYR A 74 -9.08 -3.43 -12.08
C TYR A 74 -8.99 -4.96 -11.93
N TYR A 75 -9.88 -5.56 -11.16
CA TYR A 75 -9.80 -6.97 -10.78
C TYR A 75 -9.67 -7.96 -11.94
N PRO A 76 -10.34 -7.79 -13.11
CA PRO A 76 -10.17 -8.69 -14.25
C PRO A 76 -8.79 -8.63 -14.94
N ASP A 77 -7.95 -7.67 -14.63
CA ASP A 77 -6.60 -7.57 -15.21
C ASP A 77 -5.65 -8.59 -14.57
N SER A 78 -4.64 -8.99 -15.34
CA SER A 78 -3.64 -9.98 -14.92
C SER A 78 -2.22 -9.44 -14.92
N THR A 79 -2.06 -8.11 -14.94
CA THR A 79 -0.75 -7.43 -14.92
C THR A 79 -0.69 -6.39 -13.82
N ILE A 80 0.50 -6.19 -13.27
CA ILE A 80 0.86 -5.08 -12.38
C ILE A 80 2.07 -4.37 -12.98
N ALA A 81 1.98 -3.05 -13.13
CA ALA A 81 3.04 -2.22 -13.71
C ALA A 81 3.66 -1.24 -12.68
N GLY A 82 3.36 -1.42 -11.42
CA GLY A 82 3.94 -0.68 -10.32
C GLY A 82 3.02 -0.56 -9.11
N PHE A 83 3.54 0.11 -8.10
CA PHE A 83 2.86 0.37 -6.82
C PHE A 83 3.01 1.85 -6.51
N SER A 84 1.97 2.64 -6.76
CA SER A 84 1.98 4.07 -6.50
C SER A 84 1.38 4.43 -5.13
N HIS A 85 1.68 5.63 -4.65
CA HIS A 85 1.37 6.04 -3.29
C HIS A 85 0.10 6.87 -3.17
N THR A 86 -0.51 7.23 -4.30
CA THR A 86 -1.71 8.05 -4.31
C THR A 86 -2.71 7.51 -5.30
N HIS A 87 -3.95 7.30 -4.85
CA HIS A 87 -5.05 6.79 -5.64
C HIS A 87 -6.34 7.52 -5.27
N LEU A 88 -7.23 7.64 -6.24
CA LEU A 88 -8.62 8.03 -5.99
C LEU A 88 -9.51 6.79 -6.04
N SER A 89 -10.49 6.73 -5.17
CA SER A 89 -11.55 5.72 -5.22
C SER A 89 -12.88 6.34 -5.60
N GLY A 90 -13.71 5.56 -6.28
CA GLY A 90 -14.98 6.01 -6.82
C GLY A 90 -14.85 6.57 -8.23
N THR A 91 -15.97 6.89 -8.84
CA THR A 91 -16.04 7.36 -10.21
C THR A 91 -15.68 8.83 -10.35
N GLY A 92 -15.12 9.19 -11.48
CA GLY A 92 -15.01 10.58 -11.92
C GLY A 92 -13.66 11.03 -12.40
N ALA A 93 -12.55 10.59 -11.82
CA ALA A 93 -11.23 11.07 -12.21
C ALA A 93 -10.19 9.95 -12.21
N GLY A 94 -9.53 9.74 -13.34
CA GLY A 94 -8.34 8.92 -13.45
C GLY A 94 -7.11 9.81 -13.27
N ASP A 95 -6.77 10.10 -12.04
CA ASP A 95 -5.75 11.07 -11.65
C ASP A 95 -4.89 10.50 -10.50
N LEU A 96 -3.78 11.15 -10.19
CA LEU A 96 -2.80 10.81 -9.16
C LEU A 96 -1.73 9.81 -9.64
N TYR A 97 -1.64 8.60 -9.06
CA TYR A 97 -0.61 7.58 -9.34
C TYR A 97 0.82 8.06 -9.10
N ASP A 98 1.00 8.89 -8.07
CA ASP A 98 2.28 9.50 -7.77
C ASP A 98 3.24 8.51 -7.14
N ILE A 99 4.53 8.66 -7.49
CA ILE A 99 5.64 7.95 -6.86
C ILE A 99 5.45 6.44 -6.97
N SER A 100 5.48 5.94 -8.20
CA SER A 100 5.30 4.52 -8.50
C SER A 100 6.62 3.78 -8.45
N PHE A 101 6.68 2.68 -7.70
CA PHE A 101 7.81 1.77 -7.65
C PHE A 101 7.46 0.42 -8.28
N MET A 102 8.39 -0.14 -9.04
CA MET A 102 8.27 -1.49 -9.59
C MET A 102 9.55 -2.29 -9.28
N PRO A 103 9.49 -3.32 -8.43
CA PRO A 103 10.61 -4.22 -8.22
C PRO A 103 10.71 -5.22 -9.38
N VAL A 104 11.93 -5.49 -9.84
CA VAL A 104 12.22 -6.40 -10.95
C VAL A 104 13.46 -7.25 -10.67
N THR A 105 13.55 -8.43 -11.31
CA THR A 105 14.81 -9.17 -11.48
C THR A 105 15.42 -8.84 -12.85
N LEU A 106 16.73 -8.91 -12.95
CA LEU A 106 17.44 -8.58 -14.18
C LEU A 106 17.77 -9.84 -15.01
N PRO A 107 17.69 -9.77 -16.35
CA PRO A 107 17.21 -8.64 -17.14
C PRO A 107 15.68 -8.52 -17.06
N TYR A 108 15.14 -7.32 -17.09
CA TYR A 108 13.71 -7.07 -17.22
C TYR A 108 13.36 -6.69 -18.67
N VAL A 109 12.07 -6.85 -19.01
CA VAL A 109 11.53 -6.49 -20.31
C VAL A 109 10.56 -5.31 -20.11
N GLU A 110 10.71 -4.31 -20.94
CA GLU A 110 9.79 -3.19 -21.03
C GLU A 110 8.91 -3.34 -22.26
N ALA A 111 7.61 -3.38 -22.07
CA ALA A 111 6.65 -3.37 -23.15
C ALA A 111 6.46 -1.95 -23.71
N GLU A 112 5.87 -1.85 -24.88
CA GLU A 112 5.45 -0.57 -25.43
C GLU A 112 4.43 0.14 -24.51
N ALA A 113 4.45 1.47 -24.55
CA ALA A 113 3.45 2.25 -23.81
C ALA A 113 2.00 1.85 -24.21
N PRO A 114 1.06 1.85 -23.28
CA PRO A 114 1.14 2.46 -21.95
C PRO A 114 1.64 1.52 -20.84
N LEU A 115 1.83 0.23 -21.11
CA LEU A 115 2.10 -0.78 -20.08
C LEU A 115 3.51 -0.62 -19.48
N GLY A 116 4.55 -0.44 -20.29
CA GLY A 116 5.93 -0.30 -19.83
C GLY A 116 6.44 -1.54 -19.09
N VAL A 117 7.22 -1.35 -18.04
CA VAL A 117 7.69 -2.44 -17.19
C VAL A 117 6.53 -2.95 -16.33
N HIS A 118 6.28 -4.24 -16.39
CA HIS A 118 5.17 -4.88 -15.69
C HIS A 118 5.50 -6.33 -15.33
N SER A 119 4.67 -6.95 -14.53
CA SER A 119 4.65 -8.40 -14.28
C SER A 119 3.23 -8.93 -14.36
N LYS A 120 3.11 -10.17 -14.79
CA LYS A 120 1.89 -10.95 -14.57
C LYS A 120 1.74 -11.29 -13.10
N PHE A 121 0.50 -11.47 -12.68
CA PHE A 121 0.15 -11.97 -11.36
C PHE A 121 -1.12 -12.84 -11.43
N SER A 122 -1.41 -13.52 -10.33
CA SER A 122 -2.62 -14.33 -10.16
C SER A 122 -3.31 -13.96 -8.85
N HIS A 123 -4.64 -13.86 -8.85
CA HIS A 123 -5.44 -13.66 -7.65
C HIS A 123 -5.30 -14.76 -6.61
N GLU A 124 -4.87 -15.97 -7.02
CA GLU A 124 -4.53 -17.05 -6.09
C GLU A 124 -3.30 -16.74 -5.21
N LYS A 125 -2.47 -15.78 -5.67
CA LYS A 125 -1.26 -15.33 -5.01
C LYS A 125 -1.36 -13.85 -4.57
N GLU A 126 -2.57 -13.35 -4.45
CA GLU A 126 -2.91 -12.00 -4.04
C GLU A 126 -3.77 -12.04 -2.78
N SER A 127 -3.55 -11.12 -1.88
CA SER A 127 -4.40 -10.95 -0.69
C SER A 127 -4.44 -9.51 -0.24
N ALA A 128 -5.56 -9.11 0.34
CA ALA A 128 -5.75 -7.79 0.92
C ALA A 128 -6.57 -7.86 2.21
N SER A 129 -6.24 -7.01 3.15
CA SER A 129 -7.00 -6.76 4.36
C SER A 129 -6.91 -5.28 4.72
N ALA A 130 -7.67 -4.82 5.70
CA ALA A 130 -7.62 -3.42 6.11
C ALA A 130 -6.17 -2.98 6.43
N GLY A 131 -5.63 -2.04 5.65
CA GLY A 131 -4.28 -1.50 5.83
C GLY A 131 -3.13 -2.38 5.34
N TYR A 132 -3.41 -3.47 4.64
CA TYR A 132 -2.39 -4.39 4.14
C TYR A 132 -2.78 -4.97 2.78
N TYR A 133 -1.79 -5.08 1.89
CA TYR A 133 -1.91 -5.75 0.60
C TYR A 133 -0.67 -6.59 0.31
N GLN A 134 -0.86 -7.72 -0.36
CA GLN A 134 0.23 -8.60 -0.79
C GLN A 134 -0.07 -9.18 -2.16
N VAL A 135 0.98 -9.33 -2.99
CA VAL A 135 0.91 -10.01 -4.28
C VAL A 135 2.26 -10.63 -4.66
N PHE A 136 2.22 -11.71 -5.42
CA PHE A 136 3.39 -12.32 -6.03
C PHE A 136 3.49 -11.92 -7.51
N LEU A 137 4.63 -11.36 -7.91
CA LEU A 137 4.94 -10.98 -9.29
C LEU A 137 5.54 -12.18 -10.02
N ASP A 138 4.75 -12.83 -10.88
CA ASP A 138 5.10 -14.11 -11.51
C ASP A 138 6.32 -14.03 -12.42
N ASP A 139 6.45 -12.94 -13.20
CA ASP A 139 7.55 -12.80 -14.16
C ASP A 139 8.91 -12.56 -13.48
N TYR A 140 8.91 -12.05 -12.25
CA TYR A 140 10.12 -11.69 -11.51
C TYR A 140 10.37 -12.58 -10.29
N GLY A 141 9.39 -13.40 -9.87
CA GLY A 141 9.51 -14.23 -8.67
C GLY A 141 9.57 -13.42 -7.38
N ILE A 142 8.97 -12.24 -7.33
CA ILE A 142 9.06 -11.30 -6.22
C ILE A 142 7.76 -11.28 -5.45
N ASN A 143 7.82 -11.46 -4.12
CA ASN A 143 6.69 -11.17 -3.25
C ASN A 143 6.73 -9.71 -2.83
N VAL A 144 5.61 -9.02 -3.00
CA VAL A 144 5.42 -7.61 -2.64
C VAL A 144 4.38 -7.51 -1.53
N GLU A 145 4.70 -6.76 -0.49
CA GLU A 145 3.81 -6.48 0.63
C GLU A 145 3.76 -4.97 0.87
N LEU A 146 2.57 -4.45 1.08
CA LEU A 146 2.30 -3.03 1.23
C LEU A 146 1.58 -2.77 2.54
N THR A 147 1.99 -1.71 3.25
CA THR A 147 1.23 -1.12 4.35
C THR A 147 1.46 0.39 4.38
N ALA A 148 0.59 1.11 5.06
CA ALA A 148 0.65 2.56 5.09
C ALA A 148 0.29 3.13 6.47
N THR A 149 0.81 4.31 6.74
CA THR A 149 0.33 5.23 7.78
C THR A 149 -0.30 6.44 7.10
N GLU A 150 -0.67 7.45 7.86
CA GLU A 150 -1.28 8.67 7.30
C GLU A 150 -0.43 9.34 6.21
N ARG A 151 0.90 9.26 6.30
CA ARG A 151 1.84 9.98 5.42
C ARG A 151 3.00 9.15 4.91
N CYS A 152 3.11 7.88 5.31
CA CYS A 152 4.19 7.01 4.90
C CYS A 152 3.65 5.72 4.31
N GLY A 153 4.16 5.33 3.14
CA GLY A 153 3.99 4.00 2.58
C GLY A 153 5.20 3.14 2.89
N ILE A 154 4.99 1.88 3.22
CA ILE A 154 6.04 0.88 3.39
C ILE A 154 5.78 -0.22 2.37
N GLN A 155 6.79 -0.48 1.56
CA GLN A 155 6.81 -1.56 0.57
C GLN A 155 7.91 -2.54 0.95
N ARG A 156 7.54 -3.81 1.15
CA ARG A 156 8.50 -4.89 1.40
C ARG A 156 8.56 -5.79 0.17
N TYR A 157 9.76 -5.97 -0.35
CA TYR A 157 10.02 -6.84 -1.48
C TYR A 157 10.88 -8.02 -1.04
N THR A 158 10.39 -9.23 -1.27
CA THR A 158 11.17 -10.46 -1.10
C THR A 158 11.62 -10.93 -2.47
N PHE A 159 12.89 -10.68 -2.78
CA PHE A 159 13.50 -11.06 -4.05
C PHE A 159 13.96 -12.52 -4.03
N PRO A 160 13.94 -13.22 -5.19
CA PRO A 160 14.67 -14.47 -5.35
C PRO A 160 16.19 -14.21 -5.34
N GLU A 161 16.98 -15.28 -5.31
CA GLU A 161 18.44 -15.19 -5.44
C GLU A 161 18.83 -14.81 -6.88
N ALA A 162 18.69 -13.53 -7.23
CA ALA A 162 18.98 -12.98 -8.55
C ALA A 162 19.42 -11.52 -8.44
N LYS A 163 20.10 -11.02 -9.49
CA LYS A 163 20.30 -9.57 -9.61
C LYS A 163 18.96 -8.89 -9.74
N SER A 164 18.74 -7.87 -8.96
CA SER A 164 17.44 -7.20 -8.83
C SER A 164 17.59 -5.69 -8.87
N ALA A 165 16.53 -5.02 -9.24
CA ALA A 165 16.45 -3.57 -9.24
C ALA A 165 15.07 -3.10 -8.78
N ILE A 166 14.98 -1.84 -8.39
CA ILE A 166 13.72 -1.15 -8.13
C ILE A 166 13.64 0.02 -9.09
N ILE A 167 12.61 0.06 -9.91
CA ILE A 167 12.36 1.14 -10.87
C ILE A 167 11.44 2.15 -10.19
N LEU A 168 11.86 3.40 -10.09
CA LEU A 168 11.03 4.53 -9.70
C LEU A 168 10.53 5.21 -10.97
N ASN A 169 9.22 5.23 -11.16
CA ASN A 169 8.59 5.91 -12.29
C ASN A 169 7.86 7.17 -11.82
N LEU A 170 8.38 8.33 -12.18
CA LEU A 170 7.79 9.65 -11.92
C LEU A 170 7.04 10.23 -13.12
N LYS A 171 7.15 9.56 -14.28
CA LYS A 171 6.49 10.01 -15.53
C LYS A 171 5.15 9.33 -15.78
N LYS A 172 4.83 8.30 -15.00
CA LYS A 172 3.64 7.48 -15.22
C LYS A 172 2.39 8.32 -15.10
N ALA A 173 1.59 8.26 -16.14
CA ALA A 173 0.22 8.75 -16.19
C ALA A 173 -0.64 7.59 -16.68
N MET A 174 -1.74 7.30 -16.00
CA MET A 174 -2.57 6.15 -16.38
C MET A 174 -3.82 6.55 -17.14
N ASN A 175 -4.34 7.74 -16.94
CA ASN A 175 -5.56 8.19 -17.58
C ASN A 175 -5.49 9.66 -18.03
N TRP A 176 -5.94 10.59 -17.19
CA TRP A 176 -6.11 12.00 -17.56
C TRP A 176 -5.03 12.91 -17.00
N ASP A 177 -4.26 12.40 -16.08
CA ASP A 177 -3.14 13.15 -15.53
C ASP A 177 -1.94 13.12 -16.50
N ALA A 178 -1.15 14.16 -16.42
CA ALA A 178 0.12 14.24 -17.12
C ALA A 178 1.18 14.83 -16.19
N THR A 179 2.32 14.18 -16.13
CA THR A 179 3.46 14.72 -15.39
C THR A 179 3.99 15.96 -16.10
N GLN A 180 4.06 17.06 -15.37
CA GLN A 180 4.54 18.36 -15.90
C GLN A 180 6.01 18.57 -15.56
N ASP A 181 6.42 18.12 -14.39
CA ASP A 181 7.79 18.24 -13.90
C ASP A 181 8.06 17.15 -12.87
N SER A 182 9.27 16.65 -12.86
CA SER A 182 9.70 15.66 -11.87
C SER A 182 11.18 15.76 -11.60
N TYR A 183 11.55 15.46 -10.38
CA TYR A 183 12.94 15.50 -9.94
C TYR A 183 13.20 14.39 -8.93
N VAL A 184 14.39 13.80 -9.02
CA VAL A 184 14.90 12.89 -8.00
C VAL A 184 16.38 13.16 -7.78
N GLU A 185 16.81 13.11 -6.53
CA GLU A 185 18.22 13.14 -6.16
C GLU A 185 18.56 12.01 -5.19
N VAL A 186 19.78 11.53 -5.29
CA VAL A 186 20.38 10.59 -4.36
C VAL A 186 20.98 11.40 -3.21
N VAL A 187 20.44 11.22 -2.00
CA VAL A 187 20.91 11.91 -0.79
C VAL A 187 22.09 11.17 -0.18
N ASP A 188 21.99 9.84 -0.09
CA ASP A 188 23.02 8.94 0.40
C ASP A 188 22.83 7.53 -0.20
N SER A 189 23.58 6.55 0.24
CA SER A 189 23.54 5.17 -0.30
C SER A 189 22.23 4.42 -0.07
N VAL A 190 21.31 4.95 0.74
CA VAL A 190 20.00 4.33 1.06
C VAL A 190 18.84 5.29 0.89
N THR A 191 19.09 6.56 0.55
CA THR A 191 18.06 7.60 0.57
C THR A 191 18.00 8.32 -0.76
N ILE A 192 16.79 8.42 -1.30
CA ILE A 192 16.46 9.30 -2.42
C ILE A 192 15.36 10.27 -1.98
N ARG A 193 15.28 11.43 -2.61
CA ARG A 193 14.15 12.36 -2.45
C ARG A 193 13.84 13.06 -3.75
N GLY A 194 12.65 13.62 -3.85
CA GLY A 194 12.25 14.31 -5.06
C GLY A 194 10.83 14.81 -5.03
N TYR A 195 10.32 15.09 -6.23
CA TYR A 195 8.94 15.50 -6.41
C TYR A 195 8.40 15.02 -7.77
N ARG A 196 7.08 14.96 -7.84
CA ARG A 196 6.31 14.88 -9.06
C ARG A 196 5.25 15.98 -9.06
N PHE A 197 5.24 16.78 -10.12
CA PHE A 197 4.20 17.77 -10.39
C PHE A 197 3.38 17.28 -11.57
N SER A 198 2.08 17.28 -11.42
CA SER A 198 1.15 16.81 -12.45
C SER A 198 -0.02 17.77 -12.65
N ASP A 199 -0.64 17.64 -13.77
CA ASP A 199 -1.86 18.34 -14.15
C ASP A 199 -2.84 17.32 -14.71
N GLY A 200 -4.06 17.36 -14.20
CA GLY A 200 -5.13 16.47 -14.57
C GLY A 200 -6.46 17.11 -14.17
N TRP A 201 -7.34 16.34 -13.56
CA TRP A 201 -8.52 16.88 -12.91
C TRP A 201 -8.15 17.77 -11.70
N ALA A 202 -7.18 17.30 -10.89
CA ALA A 202 -6.51 18.12 -9.89
C ALA A 202 -5.40 18.96 -10.56
N ARG A 203 -5.69 20.22 -10.85
CA ARG A 203 -4.74 21.12 -11.50
C ARG A 203 -3.59 21.50 -10.59
N LYS A 204 -2.37 21.50 -11.13
CA LYS A 204 -1.13 21.91 -10.43
C LYS A 204 -0.88 21.10 -9.15
N GLN A 205 -1.09 19.80 -9.22
CA GLN A 205 -0.77 18.90 -8.14
C GLN A 205 0.75 18.85 -7.92
N LYS A 206 1.17 18.87 -6.68
CA LYS A 206 2.58 18.85 -6.28
C LYS A 206 2.80 17.86 -5.15
N VAL A 207 3.48 16.78 -5.44
CA VAL A 207 3.81 15.75 -4.46
C VAL A 207 5.33 15.73 -4.27
N PHE A 208 5.76 15.83 -3.01
CA PHE A 208 7.15 15.70 -2.60
C PHE A 208 7.31 14.40 -1.84
N PHE A 209 8.44 13.73 -2.01
CA PHE A 209 8.71 12.46 -1.33
C PHE A 209 10.15 12.34 -0.86
N GLN A 210 10.34 11.49 0.14
CA GLN A 210 11.64 10.94 0.51
C GLN A 210 11.46 9.43 0.73
N THR A 211 12.33 8.64 0.12
CA THR A 211 12.34 7.18 0.27
C THR A 211 13.64 6.74 0.90
N ARG A 212 13.55 5.84 1.88
CA ARG A 212 14.69 5.18 2.49
C ARG A 212 14.61 3.68 2.24
N PHE A 213 15.67 3.12 1.67
CA PHE A 213 15.83 1.69 1.47
C PHE A 213 16.47 1.04 2.70
N SER A 214 16.13 -0.22 2.97
CA SER A 214 16.69 -0.98 4.10
C SER A 214 18.13 -1.43 3.87
N VAL A 215 18.56 -1.50 2.59
CA VAL A 215 19.93 -1.86 2.17
C VAL A 215 20.47 -0.80 1.21
N PRO A 216 21.78 -0.57 1.18
CA PRO A 216 22.38 0.32 0.20
C PRO A 216 22.15 -0.18 -1.23
N PHE A 217 21.87 0.73 -2.14
CA PHE A 217 21.89 0.44 -3.57
C PHE A 217 23.34 0.53 -4.10
N GLU A 218 23.69 -0.41 -4.98
CA GLU A 218 25.04 -0.47 -5.58
C GLU A 218 25.22 0.50 -6.74
N ASN A 219 24.14 0.74 -7.48
CA ASN A 219 24.14 1.59 -8.66
C ASN A 219 22.79 2.28 -8.83
N VAL A 220 22.82 3.50 -9.36
CA VAL A 220 21.63 4.27 -9.73
C VAL A 220 21.75 4.70 -11.19
N GLN A 221 20.74 4.40 -11.98
CA GLN A 221 20.61 4.88 -13.35
C GLN A 221 19.43 5.83 -13.42
N MET A 222 19.61 6.96 -14.06
CA MET A 222 18.56 7.96 -14.24
C MET A 222 18.27 8.13 -15.73
N ASP A 223 17.01 7.96 -16.12
CA ASP A 223 16.53 8.38 -17.42
C ASP A 223 16.12 9.86 -17.33
N THR A 224 16.89 10.69 -18.02
CA THR A 224 16.67 12.15 -18.09
C THR A 224 15.96 12.57 -19.36
N THR A 225 15.36 11.64 -20.11
CA THR A 225 14.60 11.96 -21.32
C THR A 225 13.50 12.96 -20.98
N PRO A 226 13.41 14.10 -21.67
CA PRO A 226 12.37 15.09 -21.43
C PRO A 226 10.98 14.49 -21.55
N ILE A 227 10.04 14.97 -20.74
CA ILE A 227 8.62 14.70 -20.92
C ILE A 227 8.19 15.56 -22.12
N LEU A 228 7.81 14.91 -23.21
CA LEU A 228 7.36 15.57 -24.46
C LEU A 228 5.86 15.82 -24.42
#